data_69e8a560e814012d4643f99b8f6b42da
#
_entry.id   69e8a560e814012d4643f99b8f6b42da
#
_cell.length_a   1.000
_cell.length_b   1.000
_cell.length_c   1.000
_cell.angle_alpha   90.00
_cell.angle_beta   90.00
_cell.angle_gamma   90.00
#
_symmetry.space_group_name_H-M   'P 1'
#
loop_
_entity.id
_entity.type
_entity.pdbx_description
1 polymer ?
#
loop_
_entity_poly.entity_id
_entity_poly.type
_entity_poly.pdbx_seq_one_letter_code
_entity_poly.pdbx_strand_id
1 'polypeptide(L)'
;MKHFFFSALLLVASSTSVFAQSKDKPTNLSSSLLSTGTLYQGLSRSVPNARVVLPYGLEVTFDKTTHLIFPAPIRYVDLGSQNIIAGKAEDAENVLRIKAAVQDFETETNLSVICEDGSFYAFNVKYAAEPEKLNIEMQDFLAPTAGRLPSNRSDIYFKELGSESPILVKLIMQSIYQSDKRRIKHIGAQQFGMKFLLRGLYAHNGLLYF
;
A
#
# COMPACT_ATOMS: atom_id res chain seq x y z
N MET A 1 44.51 -55.45 46.38
CA MET A 1 45.83 -55.12 46.95
C MET A 1 46.13 -53.66 46.70
N LYS A 2 46.42 -52.99 47.84
CA LYS A 2 47.15 -51.71 48.01
C LYS A 2 46.44 -50.40 47.53
N HIS A 3 45.92 -49.78 48.51
CA HIS A 3 45.72 -48.35 48.85
C HIS A 3 46.81 -47.40 48.34
N PHE A 4 46.44 -46.18 47.98
CA PHE A 4 47.14 -44.98 48.38
C PHE A 4 46.21 -43.80 48.46
N PHE A 5 46.01 -43.30 49.66
CA PHE A 5 45.44 -42.02 50.05
C PHE A 5 46.37 -40.89 49.63
N PHE A 6 45.87 -39.83 49.05
CA PHE A 6 46.56 -38.57 49.15
C PHE A 6 45.54 -37.46 49.45
N SER A 7 45.66 -36.97 50.65
CA SER A 7 44.97 -35.82 51.18
C SER A 7 45.63 -34.54 50.61
N ALA A 8 44.86 -33.62 50.03
CA ALA A 8 45.34 -32.30 49.69
C ALA A 8 44.37 -31.24 50.21
N LEU A 9 44.87 -30.48 51.08
CA LEU A 9 44.41 -29.35 51.88
C LEU A 9 43.79 -28.25 51.03
N LEU A 10 42.53 -27.92 51.35
CA LEU A 10 41.77 -26.85 50.69
C LEU A 10 42.06 -25.50 51.38
N LEU A 11 42.79 -24.62 50.72
CA LEU A 11 42.99 -23.22 51.13
C LEU A 11 41.86 -22.37 50.54
N VAL A 12 40.93 -21.96 51.40
CA VAL A 12 39.87 -21.01 51.06
C VAL A 12 40.42 -19.60 51.16
N ALA A 13 40.68 -18.97 50.03
CA ALA A 13 40.96 -17.53 49.97
C ALA A 13 39.65 -16.79 49.70
N SER A 14 39.10 -16.16 50.72
CA SER A 14 37.94 -15.24 50.61
C SER A 14 38.41 -13.92 50.02
N SER A 15 38.15 -13.69 48.73
CA SER A 15 38.26 -12.38 48.13
C SER A 15 36.95 -11.62 48.23
N THR A 16 36.88 -10.68 49.15
CA THR A 16 35.84 -9.67 49.24
C THR A 16 36.00 -8.70 48.07
N SER A 17 35.16 -8.84 47.04
CA SER A 17 35.02 -7.83 45.98
C SER A 17 34.18 -6.67 46.52
N VAL A 18 34.84 -5.56 46.73
CA VAL A 18 34.22 -4.26 46.98
C VAL A 18 33.52 -3.82 45.67
N PHE A 19 32.22 -3.86 45.64
CA PHE A 19 31.44 -3.20 44.58
C PHE A 19 31.52 -1.68 44.81
N ALA A 20 32.37 -1.03 44.02
CA ALA A 20 32.30 0.41 43.86
C ALA A 20 31.04 0.72 43.00
N GLN A 21 30.02 1.27 43.62
CA GLN A 21 28.91 1.91 42.90
C GLN A 21 29.44 3.15 42.21
N SER A 22 29.68 3.02 40.91
CA SER A 22 29.82 4.16 40.01
C SER A 22 28.45 4.82 39.90
N LYS A 23 28.31 6.01 40.47
CA LYS A 23 27.22 6.93 40.22
C LYS A 23 27.39 7.47 38.80
N ASP A 24 27.00 6.72 37.81
CA ASP A 24 26.87 7.25 36.48
C ASP A 24 25.66 8.20 36.43
N LYS A 25 26.02 9.46 36.49
CA LYS A 25 25.15 10.58 36.13
C LYS A 25 24.66 10.30 34.70
N PRO A 26 23.34 10.39 34.41
CA PRO A 26 22.87 10.24 33.06
C PRO A 26 23.48 11.36 32.21
N THR A 27 24.48 11.03 31.44
CA THR A 27 25.03 11.91 30.43
C THR A 27 23.97 12.06 29.38
N ASN A 28 23.34 13.23 29.30
CA ASN A 28 22.49 13.64 28.22
C ASN A 28 23.29 13.64 26.91
N LEU A 29 23.25 12.51 26.19
CA LEU A 29 23.87 12.33 24.87
C LEU A 29 22.93 12.77 23.75
N SER A 30 22.12 13.79 23.97
CA SER A 30 21.14 14.22 22.98
C SER A 30 21.37 15.60 22.39
N SER A 31 22.51 16.25 22.62
CA SER A 31 22.70 17.62 22.13
C SER A 31 23.89 17.86 21.20
N SER A 32 24.65 16.83 20.80
CA SER A 32 25.86 17.06 19.99
C SER A 32 25.81 16.59 18.52
N LEU A 33 24.67 16.10 18.03
CA LEU A 33 24.54 15.70 16.61
C LEU A 33 23.68 16.67 15.77
N LEU A 34 23.40 17.87 16.28
CA LEU A 34 22.63 18.88 15.57
C LEU A 34 23.49 20.11 15.29
N SER A 35 24.60 19.95 14.60
CA SER A 35 25.32 21.12 14.11
C SER A 35 25.86 20.90 12.72
N THR A 36 25.05 21.13 11.76
CA THR A 36 25.52 21.67 10.49
C THR A 36 24.45 22.59 9.92
N GLY A 37 24.68 23.88 10.07
CA GLY A 37 24.28 24.98 9.23
C GLY A 37 22.94 24.92 8.50
N THR A 38 21.84 24.65 9.20
CA THR A 38 20.53 24.86 8.58
C THR A 38 20.09 26.30 8.79
N LEU A 39 19.63 26.93 7.72
CA LEU A 39 19.12 28.32 7.67
C LEU A 39 18.03 28.59 8.72
N TYR A 40 17.42 27.54 9.27
CA TYR A 40 16.31 27.58 10.21
C TYR A 40 16.68 27.06 11.62
N GLN A 41 17.97 27.07 11.96
CA GLN A 41 18.43 26.59 13.26
C GLN A 41 17.74 27.35 14.41
N GLY A 42 17.01 26.62 15.25
CA GLY A 42 16.23 27.19 16.33
C GLY A 42 14.80 27.65 15.95
N LEU A 43 14.44 27.71 14.67
CA LEU A 43 13.10 28.08 14.18
C LEU A 43 12.27 26.89 13.69
N SER A 44 12.89 25.72 13.53
CA SER A 44 12.19 24.50 13.09
C SER A 44 12.07 23.47 14.21
N ARG A 45 10.94 22.75 14.24
CA ARG A 45 10.76 21.57 15.09
C ARG A 45 11.20 20.33 14.32
N SER A 46 11.92 19.42 14.96
CA SER A 46 12.17 18.11 14.38
C SER A 46 10.86 17.30 14.27
N VAL A 47 10.69 16.62 13.14
CA VAL A 47 9.56 15.70 12.96
C VAL A 47 9.88 14.39 13.70
N PRO A 48 9.07 13.97 14.69
CA PRO A 48 9.27 12.67 15.34
C PRO A 48 9.12 11.52 14.35
N ASN A 49 9.96 10.49 14.46
CA ASN A 49 9.92 9.31 13.56
C ASN A 49 8.54 8.64 13.52
N ALA A 50 7.78 8.67 14.63
CA ALA A 50 6.42 8.14 14.69
C ALA A 50 5.40 8.86 13.78
N ARG A 51 5.77 10.04 13.23
CA ARG A 51 4.93 10.80 12.30
C ARG A 51 5.42 10.73 10.86
N VAL A 52 6.51 10.03 10.61
CA VAL A 52 7.04 9.83 9.26
C VAL A 52 6.30 8.67 8.60
N VAL A 53 5.69 8.94 7.45
CA VAL A 53 5.14 7.88 6.60
C VAL A 53 6.29 7.21 5.88
N LEU A 54 6.50 5.93 6.15
CA LEU A 54 7.57 5.16 5.51
C LEU A 54 7.16 4.86 4.06
N PRO A 55 8.02 5.17 3.07
CA PRO A 55 7.72 4.88 1.67
C PRO A 55 7.90 3.39 1.36
N TYR A 56 7.12 2.89 0.41
CA TYR A 56 7.35 1.58 -0.21
C TYR A 56 8.48 1.66 -1.23
N GLY A 57 9.34 0.64 -1.29
CA GLY A 57 10.34 0.52 -2.36
C GLY A 57 9.67 0.09 -3.66
N LEU A 58 9.95 0.80 -4.76
CA LEU A 58 9.39 0.53 -6.09
C LEU A 58 10.51 0.51 -7.12
N GLU A 59 10.55 -0.54 -7.93
CA GLU A 59 11.45 -0.64 -9.08
C GLU A 59 10.70 -0.37 -10.38
N VAL A 60 11.31 0.43 -11.24
CA VAL A 60 10.76 0.73 -12.57
C VAL A 60 11.84 0.55 -13.63
N THR A 61 11.43 0.22 -14.85
CA THR A 61 12.31 0.09 -16.00
C THR A 61 11.81 0.91 -17.17
N PHE A 62 12.66 1.12 -18.17
CA PHE A 62 12.30 1.81 -19.39
C PHE A 62 11.44 0.95 -20.33
N ASP A 63 11.66 -0.37 -20.36
CA ASP A 63 11.05 -1.28 -21.35
C ASP A 63 9.72 -1.89 -20.89
N LYS A 64 9.46 -1.94 -19.57
CA LYS A 64 8.25 -2.56 -19.00
C LYS A 64 7.48 -1.53 -18.18
N THR A 65 6.16 -1.68 -18.11
CA THR A 65 5.30 -0.86 -17.29
C THR A 65 4.96 -1.59 -15.99
N THR A 66 5.16 -0.91 -14.88
CA THR A 66 4.71 -1.39 -13.56
C THR A 66 3.29 -0.86 -13.29
N HIS A 67 2.41 -1.72 -12.79
CA HIS A 67 1.04 -1.38 -12.42
C HIS A 67 0.89 -1.42 -10.91
N LEU A 68 0.35 -0.34 -10.35
CA LEU A 68 -0.06 -0.23 -8.94
C LEU A 68 -1.58 -0.19 -8.89
N ILE A 69 -2.18 -1.14 -8.18
CA ILE A 69 -3.64 -1.26 -8.06
C ILE A 69 -4.02 -0.88 -6.63
N PHE A 70 -4.77 0.22 -6.51
CA PHE A 70 -5.18 0.78 -5.23
C PHE A 70 -6.58 0.31 -4.82
N PRO A 71 -6.91 0.32 -3.51
CA PRO A 71 -8.23 -0.09 -3.02
C PRO A 71 -9.36 0.90 -3.36
N ALA A 72 -9.01 2.13 -3.75
CA ALA A 72 -9.94 3.19 -4.11
C ALA A 72 -9.46 3.96 -5.33
N PRO A 73 -10.34 4.70 -6.05
CA PRO A 73 -9.96 5.55 -7.17
C PRO A 73 -8.86 6.54 -6.81
N ILE A 74 -7.94 6.78 -7.75
CA ILE A 74 -6.82 7.68 -7.57
C ILE A 74 -7.29 9.12 -7.81
N ARG A 75 -7.12 9.97 -6.79
CA ARG A 75 -7.44 11.40 -6.87
C ARG A 75 -6.26 12.24 -7.34
N TYR A 76 -5.06 11.96 -6.83
CA TYR A 76 -3.87 12.77 -7.07
C TYR A 76 -2.62 11.91 -7.16
N VAL A 77 -1.72 12.27 -8.07
CA VAL A 77 -0.41 11.63 -8.26
C VAL A 77 0.65 12.71 -8.35
N ASP A 78 1.73 12.58 -7.61
CA ASP A 78 2.87 13.48 -7.61
C ASP A 78 4.17 12.71 -7.88
N LEU A 79 4.94 13.20 -8.86
CA LEU A 79 6.21 12.61 -9.28
C LEU A 79 7.35 13.51 -8.84
N GLY A 80 8.32 12.96 -8.11
CA GLY A 80 9.45 13.73 -7.58
C GLY A 80 10.48 14.16 -8.62
N SER A 81 10.50 13.52 -9.79
CA SER A 81 11.41 13.88 -10.88
C SER A 81 10.83 13.53 -12.25
N GLN A 82 11.48 14.05 -13.30
CA GLN A 82 11.18 13.73 -14.70
C GLN A 82 11.77 12.39 -15.16
N ASN A 83 12.51 11.69 -14.29
CA ASN A 83 13.08 10.38 -14.61
C ASN A 83 12.01 9.27 -14.69
N ILE A 84 10.81 9.52 -14.18
CA ILE A 84 9.68 8.61 -14.21
C ILE A 84 8.47 9.27 -14.84
N ILE A 85 7.64 8.47 -15.48
CA ILE A 85 6.32 8.86 -15.97
C ILE A 85 5.26 7.96 -15.36
N ALA A 86 4.16 8.54 -14.99
CA ALA A 86 3.02 7.79 -14.51
C ALA A 86 1.71 8.38 -15.05
N GLY A 87 0.70 7.53 -15.15
CA GLY A 87 -0.63 7.93 -15.56
C GLY A 87 -1.66 6.90 -15.12
N LYS A 88 -2.87 7.35 -14.85
CA LYS A 88 -3.99 6.44 -14.60
C LYS A 88 -4.23 5.59 -15.85
N ALA A 89 -4.61 4.34 -15.66
CA ALA A 89 -5.08 3.52 -16.77
C ALA A 89 -6.40 4.10 -17.30
N GLU A 90 -6.59 4.06 -18.60
CA GLU A 90 -7.83 4.50 -19.23
C GLU A 90 -8.98 3.66 -18.70
N ASP A 91 -10.04 4.33 -18.25
CA ASP A 91 -11.26 3.74 -17.67
C ASP A 91 -11.07 2.89 -16.39
N ALA A 92 -9.85 2.83 -15.84
CA ALA A 92 -9.55 2.13 -14.59
C ALA A 92 -8.97 3.10 -13.56
N GLU A 93 -9.83 3.78 -12.82
CA GLU A 93 -9.44 4.93 -11.97
C GLU A 93 -8.59 4.58 -10.76
N ASN A 94 -8.54 3.31 -10.37
CA ASN A 94 -7.72 2.82 -9.26
C ASN A 94 -6.42 2.15 -9.70
N VAL A 95 -6.08 2.21 -11.01
CA VAL A 95 -4.86 1.62 -11.54
C VAL A 95 -3.91 2.71 -12.02
N LEU A 96 -2.72 2.76 -11.44
CA LEU A 96 -1.62 3.62 -11.88
C LEU A 96 -0.62 2.82 -12.70
N ARG A 97 -0.32 3.30 -13.89
CA ARG A 97 0.77 2.81 -14.73
C ARG A 97 1.99 3.68 -14.50
N ILE A 98 3.13 3.09 -14.20
CA ILE A 98 4.39 3.80 -14.01
C ILE A 98 5.52 3.11 -14.75
N LYS A 99 6.45 3.88 -15.32
CA LYS A 99 7.69 3.39 -15.91
C LYS A 99 8.78 4.45 -15.85
N ALA A 100 10.02 4.05 -16.10
CA ALA A 100 11.11 5.00 -16.27
C ALA A 100 10.91 5.78 -17.58
N ALA A 101 11.10 7.09 -17.52
CA ALA A 101 11.18 7.98 -18.68
C ALA A 101 12.62 8.08 -19.21
N VAL A 102 13.58 7.85 -18.33
CA VAL A 102 15.02 7.85 -18.63
C VAL A 102 15.58 6.49 -18.28
N GLN A 103 16.39 5.95 -19.18
CA GLN A 103 17.05 4.67 -18.94
C GLN A 103 18.21 4.86 -17.95
N ASP A 104 18.42 3.87 -17.08
CA ASP A 104 19.54 3.79 -16.13
C ASP A 104 19.75 5.04 -15.25
N PHE A 105 18.67 5.67 -14.79
CA PHE A 105 18.83 6.79 -13.85
C PHE A 105 19.35 6.29 -12.49
N GLU A 106 20.41 6.95 -11.98
CA GLU A 106 21.10 6.54 -10.75
C GLU A 106 20.44 7.04 -9.48
N THR A 107 19.83 8.24 -9.53
CA THR A 107 19.29 8.90 -8.34
C THR A 107 17.87 8.41 -8.08
N GLU A 108 17.63 7.85 -6.90
CA GLU A 108 16.28 7.52 -6.46
C GLU A 108 15.39 8.77 -6.48
N THR A 109 14.14 8.56 -6.82
CA THR A 109 13.10 9.60 -6.79
C THR A 109 11.92 9.12 -5.97
N ASN A 110 10.90 9.97 -5.81
CA ASN A 110 9.71 9.60 -5.08
C ASN A 110 8.46 9.70 -5.95
N LEU A 111 7.45 8.97 -5.53
CA LEU A 111 6.10 9.03 -6.05
C LEU A 111 5.15 9.07 -4.86
N SER A 112 4.16 9.96 -4.90
CA SER A 112 3.08 10.01 -3.92
C SER A 112 1.73 9.86 -4.61
N VAL A 113 0.84 9.08 -4.00
CA VAL A 113 -0.51 8.84 -4.50
C VAL A 113 -1.52 9.10 -3.39
N ILE A 114 -2.58 9.85 -3.70
CA ILE A 114 -3.72 10.06 -2.83
C ILE A 114 -4.96 9.50 -3.50
N CYS A 115 -5.68 8.64 -2.81
CA CYS A 115 -6.93 8.08 -3.25
C CYS A 115 -8.14 8.89 -2.78
N GLU A 116 -9.32 8.67 -3.36
CA GLU A 116 -10.55 9.39 -3.02
C GLU A 116 -11.04 9.11 -1.60
N ASP A 117 -10.71 7.96 -1.04
CA ASP A 117 -10.98 7.60 0.36
C ASP A 117 -10.07 8.31 1.37
N GLY A 118 -9.12 9.14 0.89
CA GLY A 118 -8.15 9.85 1.71
C GLY A 118 -6.88 9.05 2.04
N SER A 119 -6.74 7.84 1.53
CA SER A 119 -5.53 7.03 1.70
C SER A 119 -4.34 7.68 1.00
N PHE A 120 -3.18 7.70 1.68
CA PHE A 120 -1.93 8.25 1.18
C PHE A 120 -0.88 7.16 1.07
N TYR A 121 -0.27 7.05 -0.11
CA TYR A 121 0.79 6.09 -0.41
C TYR A 121 2.04 6.84 -0.87
N ALA A 122 3.18 6.55 -0.23
CA ALA A 122 4.47 7.08 -0.59
C ALA A 122 5.38 5.98 -1.11
N PHE A 123 6.15 6.26 -2.15
CA PHE A 123 7.09 5.33 -2.76
C PHE A 123 8.46 5.98 -2.95
N ASN A 124 9.52 5.23 -2.66
CA ASN A 124 10.86 5.48 -3.17
C ASN A 124 11.05 4.68 -4.45
N VAL A 125 11.35 5.37 -5.54
CA VAL A 125 11.40 4.78 -6.88
C VAL A 125 12.84 4.76 -7.37
N LYS A 126 13.32 3.58 -7.74
CA LYS A 126 14.63 3.38 -8.35
C LYS A 126 14.51 2.69 -9.71
N TYR A 127 15.52 2.88 -10.53
CA TYR A 127 15.65 2.13 -11.77
C TYR A 127 16.14 0.71 -11.50
N ALA A 128 15.57 -0.24 -12.22
CA ALA A 128 16.08 -1.61 -12.31
C ALA A 128 15.89 -2.09 -13.76
N ALA A 129 16.92 -2.64 -14.37
CA ALA A 129 16.81 -3.19 -15.73
C ALA A 129 15.78 -4.33 -15.79
N GLU A 130 15.76 -5.18 -14.75
CA GLU A 130 14.80 -6.26 -14.56
C GLU A 130 14.09 -6.10 -13.20
N PRO A 131 12.99 -5.35 -13.13
CA PRO A 131 12.21 -5.20 -11.90
C PRO A 131 11.65 -6.53 -11.43
N GLU A 132 11.75 -6.81 -10.15
CA GLU A 132 11.23 -8.04 -9.56
C GLU A 132 9.69 -8.12 -9.63
N LYS A 133 9.02 -6.96 -9.48
CA LYS A 133 7.55 -6.87 -9.38
C LYS A 133 7.02 -5.85 -10.38
N LEU A 134 6.13 -6.30 -11.26
CA LEU A 134 5.49 -5.45 -12.28
C LEU A 134 4.02 -5.15 -11.99
N ASN A 135 3.35 -5.97 -11.16
CA ASN A 135 1.95 -5.78 -10.80
C ASN A 135 1.81 -5.88 -9.29
N ILE A 136 1.49 -4.77 -8.65
CA ILE A 136 1.49 -4.63 -7.20
C ILE A 136 0.10 -4.19 -6.75
N GLU A 137 -0.50 -4.99 -5.89
CA GLU A 137 -1.77 -4.69 -5.24
C GLU A 137 -1.53 -4.04 -3.87
N MET A 138 -2.14 -2.87 -3.65
CA MET A 138 -1.94 -2.07 -2.43
C MET A 138 -3.04 -2.32 -1.38
N GLN A 139 -4.00 -3.20 -1.65
CA GLN A 139 -5.20 -3.37 -0.83
C GLN A 139 -4.92 -3.94 0.56
N ASP A 140 -3.98 -4.87 0.69
CA ASP A 140 -3.74 -5.61 1.94
C ASP A 140 -2.78 -4.94 2.92
N PHE A 141 -2.17 -3.82 2.54
CA PHE A 141 -1.17 -3.16 3.38
C PHE A 141 -1.76 -2.29 4.51
N LEU A 142 -3.06 -1.99 4.50
CA LEU A 142 -3.66 -1.02 5.40
C LEU A 142 -4.37 -1.59 6.63
N ALA A 143 -4.74 -2.86 6.68
CA ALA A 143 -5.15 -3.56 7.92
C ALA A 143 -5.40 -5.06 7.69
N PRO A 144 -4.97 -5.95 8.59
CA PRO A 144 -5.57 -7.28 8.68
C PRO A 144 -7.00 -7.11 9.18
N THR A 145 -7.96 -6.97 8.28
CA THR A 145 -9.38 -7.08 8.66
C THR A 145 -9.61 -8.53 9.02
N ALA A 146 -9.69 -8.79 10.33
CA ALA A 146 -9.93 -10.12 10.88
C ALA A 146 -11.14 -10.76 10.17
N GLY A 147 -10.91 -11.83 9.40
CA GLY A 147 -11.94 -12.65 8.80
C GLY A 147 -12.09 -12.58 7.27
N ARG A 148 -11.32 -11.75 6.57
CA ARG A 148 -11.31 -11.76 5.10
C ARG A 148 -10.14 -12.63 4.63
N LEU A 149 -10.43 -13.74 3.98
CA LEU A 149 -9.43 -14.51 3.24
C LEU A 149 -8.78 -13.56 2.21
N PRO A 150 -7.45 -13.59 2.03
CA PRO A 150 -6.81 -12.83 0.98
C PRO A 150 -7.42 -13.28 -0.35
N SER A 151 -8.28 -12.43 -0.91
CA SER A 151 -8.76 -12.65 -2.27
C SER A 151 -7.64 -12.19 -3.20
N ASN A 152 -7.04 -13.08 -3.94
CA ASN A 152 -6.07 -12.80 -5.02
C ASN A 152 -6.73 -12.01 -6.17
N ARG A 153 -7.71 -11.17 -5.90
CA ARG A 153 -8.43 -10.38 -6.88
C ARG A 153 -8.49 -8.93 -6.44
N SER A 154 -7.64 -8.13 -7.05
CA SER A 154 -7.80 -6.69 -7.03
C SER A 154 -9.06 -6.32 -7.80
N ASP A 155 -9.95 -5.60 -7.16
CA ASP A 155 -11.09 -5.01 -7.85
C ASP A 155 -10.59 -3.80 -8.65
N ILE A 156 -10.68 -3.88 -9.97
CA ILE A 156 -10.42 -2.75 -10.86
C ILE A 156 -11.72 -1.96 -11.00
N TYR A 157 -11.66 -0.65 -10.69
CA TYR A 157 -12.80 0.25 -10.79
C TYR A 157 -12.82 0.93 -12.15
N PHE A 158 -13.91 0.76 -12.89
CA PHE A 158 -14.13 1.46 -14.15
C PHE A 158 -14.94 2.73 -13.92
N LYS A 159 -14.57 3.80 -14.60
CA LYS A 159 -15.22 5.11 -14.49
C LYS A 159 -16.73 5.06 -14.66
N GLU A 160 -17.22 4.25 -15.61
CA GLU A 160 -18.64 4.09 -15.90
C GLU A 160 -19.42 3.38 -14.78
N LEU A 161 -18.73 2.61 -13.95
CA LEU A 161 -19.31 1.90 -12.81
C LEU A 161 -19.24 2.69 -11.50
N GLY A 162 -18.65 3.89 -11.52
CA GLY A 162 -18.43 4.70 -10.33
C GLY A 162 -17.48 3.99 -9.35
N SER A 163 -17.86 3.90 -8.09
CA SER A 163 -17.10 3.20 -7.03
C SER A 163 -17.42 1.70 -6.95
N GLU A 164 -18.23 1.16 -7.86
CA GLU A 164 -18.63 -0.25 -7.79
C GLU A 164 -17.65 -1.16 -8.52
N SER A 165 -17.33 -2.29 -7.89
CA SER A 165 -16.51 -3.29 -8.55
C SER A 165 -17.26 -4.00 -9.69
N PRO A 166 -16.59 -4.31 -10.83
CA PRO A 166 -17.22 -5.04 -11.93
C PRO A 166 -17.82 -6.39 -11.50
N ILE A 167 -17.22 -7.02 -10.50
CA ILE A 167 -17.69 -8.30 -9.94
C ILE A 167 -19.02 -8.11 -9.22
N LEU A 168 -19.14 -7.05 -8.41
CA LEU A 168 -20.39 -6.75 -7.71
C LEU A 168 -21.51 -6.41 -8.69
N VAL A 169 -21.22 -5.57 -9.70
CA VAL A 169 -22.16 -5.26 -10.78
C VAL A 169 -22.65 -6.52 -11.48
N LYS A 170 -21.74 -7.43 -11.84
CA LYS A 170 -22.06 -8.72 -12.44
C LYS A 170 -22.96 -9.58 -11.53
N LEU A 171 -22.65 -9.65 -10.23
CA LEU A 171 -23.47 -10.40 -9.26
C LEU A 171 -24.89 -9.82 -9.12
N ILE A 172 -25.01 -8.49 -9.07
CA ILE A 172 -26.30 -7.80 -9.03
C ILE A 172 -27.12 -8.13 -10.31
N MET A 173 -26.51 -7.97 -11.49
CA MET A 173 -27.15 -8.30 -12.76
C MET A 173 -27.59 -9.76 -12.82
N GLN A 174 -26.73 -10.69 -12.38
CA GLN A 174 -27.05 -12.11 -12.33
C GLN A 174 -28.19 -12.41 -11.36
N SER A 175 -28.24 -11.75 -10.20
CA SER A 175 -29.33 -11.89 -9.23
C SER A 175 -30.67 -11.38 -9.80
N ILE A 176 -30.64 -10.23 -10.50
CA ILE A 176 -31.82 -9.68 -11.19
C ILE A 176 -32.30 -10.65 -12.27
N TYR A 177 -31.40 -11.17 -13.08
CA TYR A 177 -31.73 -12.12 -14.15
C TYR A 177 -32.32 -13.42 -13.59
N GLN A 178 -31.70 -13.99 -12.54
CA GLN A 178 -32.20 -15.22 -11.91
C GLN A 178 -33.56 -15.06 -11.22
N SER A 179 -33.84 -13.86 -10.71
CA SER A 179 -35.14 -13.61 -10.04
C SER A 179 -36.34 -13.71 -10.99
N ASP A 180 -36.10 -13.49 -12.29
CA ASP A 180 -37.09 -13.56 -13.40
C ASP A 180 -38.43 -12.88 -13.14
N LYS A 181 -38.51 -11.94 -12.19
CA LYS A 181 -39.74 -11.26 -11.80
C LYS A 181 -39.97 -10.06 -12.67
N ARG A 182 -41.10 -10.09 -13.43
CA ARG A 182 -41.56 -8.91 -14.15
C ARG A 182 -42.28 -7.96 -13.22
N ARG A 183 -41.62 -6.89 -12.79
CA ARG A 183 -42.18 -5.83 -11.93
C ARG A 183 -42.92 -4.75 -12.73
N ILE A 184 -42.44 -4.46 -13.94
CA ILE A 184 -43.02 -3.48 -14.85
C ILE A 184 -43.77 -4.22 -15.96
N LYS A 185 -45.11 -4.07 -16.02
CA LYS A 185 -45.95 -4.88 -16.91
C LYS A 185 -46.37 -4.19 -18.21
N HIS A 186 -46.27 -2.84 -18.25
CA HIS A 186 -46.87 -2.05 -19.31
C HIS A 186 -45.89 -1.33 -20.24
N ILE A 187 -44.61 -1.49 -20.05
CA ILE A 187 -43.57 -0.87 -20.87
C ILE A 187 -42.96 -1.92 -21.78
N GLY A 188 -43.05 -1.68 -23.07
CA GLY A 188 -42.44 -2.52 -24.10
C GLY A 188 -42.67 -1.95 -25.48
N ALA A 189 -41.88 -2.40 -26.45
CA ALA A 189 -41.99 -2.05 -27.86
C ALA A 189 -41.89 -3.33 -28.71
N GLN A 190 -42.53 -3.34 -29.84
CA GLN A 190 -42.43 -4.41 -30.82
C GLN A 190 -42.19 -3.81 -32.21
N GLN A 191 -41.11 -4.19 -32.85
CA GLN A 191 -40.77 -3.74 -34.20
C GLN A 191 -39.92 -4.78 -34.90
N PHE A 192 -40.05 -4.92 -36.20
CA PHE A 192 -39.29 -5.87 -37.02
C PHE A 192 -39.34 -7.33 -36.53
N GLY A 193 -40.43 -7.78 -35.95
CA GLY A 193 -40.57 -9.12 -35.40
C GLY A 193 -39.89 -9.32 -34.04
N MET A 194 -39.19 -8.31 -33.52
CA MET A 194 -38.55 -8.32 -32.18
C MET A 194 -39.48 -7.66 -31.16
N LYS A 195 -39.48 -8.21 -29.94
CA LYS A 195 -40.26 -7.68 -28.83
C LYS A 195 -39.32 -7.32 -27.67
N PHE A 196 -39.32 -6.07 -27.27
CA PHE A 196 -38.57 -5.56 -26.12
C PHE A 196 -39.55 -5.28 -24.97
N LEU A 197 -39.22 -5.77 -23.79
CA LEU A 197 -40.06 -5.57 -22.59
C LEU A 197 -39.17 -5.09 -21.46
N LEU A 198 -39.49 -3.93 -20.88
CA LEU A 198 -38.88 -3.53 -19.63
C LEU A 198 -39.48 -4.37 -18.50
N ARG A 199 -38.69 -5.19 -17.85
CA ARG A 199 -39.14 -6.11 -16.79
C ARG A 199 -39.04 -5.51 -15.39
N GLY A 200 -38.05 -4.65 -15.15
CA GLY A 200 -37.80 -3.99 -13.87
C GLY A 200 -36.81 -2.85 -14.02
N LEU A 201 -36.77 -2.00 -13.03
CA LEU A 201 -35.74 -0.99 -12.85
C LEU A 201 -35.25 -1.08 -11.42
N TYR A 202 -33.95 -1.16 -11.25
CA TYR A 202 -33.27 -1.31 -9.95
C TYR A 202 -32.22 -0.25 -9.84
N ALA A 203 -32.00 0.26 -8.64
CA ALA A 203 -30.96 1.25 -8.35
C ALA A 203 -30.06 0.74 -7.22
N HIS A 204 -28.77 0.89 -7.37
CA HIS A 204 -27.77 0.62 -6.35
C HIS A 204 -26.60 1.58 -6.52
N ASN A 205 -26.25 2.33 -5.46
CA ASN A 205 -25.12 3.27 -5.42
C ASN A 205 -24.99 4.18 -6.66
N GLY A 206 -26.10 4.74 -7.14
CA GLY A 206 -26.11 5.62 -8.31
C GLY A 206 -26.14 4.92 -9.66
N LEU A 207 -26.00 3.60 -9.73
CA LEU A 207 -26.15 2.81 -10.93
C LEU A 207 -27.61 2.33 -11.11
N LEU A 208 -28.06 2.30 -12.36
CA LEU A 208 -29.37 1.79 -12.74
C LEU A 208 -29.22 0.49 -13.53
N TYR A 209 -29.99 -0.53 -13.15
CA TYR A 209 -30.03 -1.85 -13.81
C TYR A 209 -31.45 -2.08 -14.37
N PHE A 210 -31.53 -2.57 -15.59
CA PHE A 210 -32.80 -2.82 -16.29
C PHE A 210 -32.75 -4.01 -17.25
#